data_9822fdb01a9090a41ae94babeade2441
#
_entry.id   9822fdb01a9090a41ae94babeade2441
#
_cell.length_a   1.000
_cell.length_b   1.000
_cell.length_c   1.000
_cell.angle_alpha   90.00
_cell.angle_beta   90.00
_cell.angle_gamma   90.00
#
_symmetry.space_group_name_H-M   'P 1'
#
loop_
_entity.id
_entity.type
_entity.pdbx_description
1 polymer ?
#
loop_
_entity_poly.entity_id
_entity_poly.type
_entity_poly.pdbx_seq_one_letter_code
_entity_poly.pdbx_strand_id
1 'polypeptide(L)'
;MSSTLAESWERYAATSKPRRATNGRGESTWLNWTQYADHGPDETVLGPVAGRKVLELGSGSGDNLAHLVTLGASGVGIDVAPSREAVARKRWGGLPGVEFRTAEAVAFLEGATEEFDVVLSIFGAVWFTAPDTLMPLVRGRMSLGGVLAFSHLPPGSQELQPGKAGMRHDHTPDEWRSLLVGHGFSDVRVSLIDPPEAKTAGTMLIRAQAA
;
A
#
# COMPACT_ATOMS: atom_id res chain seq x y z
N MET A 1 15.84 5.82 -24.74
CA MET A 1 15.36 6.81 -23.76
C MET A 1 14.87 6.03 -22.55
N SER A 2 15.36 6.34 -21.35
CA SER A 2 14.87 5.72 -20.12
C SER A 2 13.44 6.23 -19.87
N SER A 3 12.48 5.33 -19.65
CA SER A 3 11.11 5.75 -19.30
C SER A 3 11.08 6.30 -17.87
N THR A 4 10.26 7.32 -17.65
CA THR A 4 10.03 7.84 -16.30
C THR A 4 9.31 6.80 -15.42
N LEU A 5 9.37 6.98 -14.10
CA LEU A 5 8.64 6.12 -13.15
C LEU A 5 7.14 6.10 -13.49
N ALA A 6 6.53 7.27 -13.70
CA ALA A 6 5.12 7.41 -14.06
C ALA A 6 4.76 6.66 -15.36
N GLU A 7 5.55 6.80 -16.43
CA GLU A 7 5.32 6.08 -17.69
C GLU A 7 5.38 4.56 -17.52
N SER A 8 6.25 4.06 -16.64
CA SER A 8 6.35 2.63 -16.36
C SER A 8 5.10 2.11 -15.66
N TRP A 9 4.57 2.87 -14.70
CA TRP A 9 3.34 2.53 -13.99
C TRP A 9 2.09 2.73 -14.84
N GLU A 10 2.06 3.73 -15.74
CA GLU A 10 0.98 3.86 -16.74
C GLU A 10 0.90 2.63 -17.66
N ARG A 11 2.03 2.13 -18.15
CA ARG A 11 2.03 0.90 -18.97
C ARG A 11 1.52 -0.31 -18.19
N TYR A 12 1.90 -0.43 -16.92
CA TYR A 12 1.36 -1.48 -16.04
C TYR A 12 -0.14 -1.31 -15.81
N ALA A 13 -0.59 -0.10 -15.55
CA ALA A 13 -2.00 0.21 -15.36
C ALA A 13 -2.86 -0.21 -16.56
N ALA A 14 -2.38 0.06 -17.78
CA ALA A 14 -3.07 -0.29 -19.02
C ALA A 14 -3.26 -1.80 -19.22
N THR A 15 -2.40 -2.63 -18.63
CA THR A 15 -2.45 -4.10 -18.79
C THR A 15 -3.04 -4.83 -17.58
N SER A 16 -3.20 -4.14 -16.46
CA SER A 16 -3.71 -4.77 -15.25
C SER A 16 -5.23 -4.97 -15.30
N LYS A 17 -5.67 -6.13 -14.80
CA LYS A 17 -7.10 -6.43 -14.71
C LYS A 17 -7.76 -5.60 -13.60
N PRO A 18 -8.95 -5.04 -13.83
CA PRO A 18 -9.73 -4.39 -12.79
C PRO A 18 -10.06 -5.37 -11.66
N ARG A 19 -10.17 -4.84 -10.44
CA ARG A 19 -10.72 -5.60 -9.31
C ARG A 19 -12.17 -5.99 -9.61
N ARG A 20 -12.60 -7.17 -9.18
CA ARG A 20 -14.01 -7.63 -9.28
C ARG A 20 -14.95 -6.63 -8.60
N ALA A 21 -16.21 -6.63 -9.03
CA ALA A 21 -17.25 -5.77 -8.44
C ALA A 21 -17.58 -6.16 -6.98
N THR A 22 -17.50 -7.47 -6.68
CA THR A 22 -17.72 -8.02 -5.33
C THR A 22 -16.66 -9.07 -5.01
N ASN A 23 -16.38 -9.26 -3.72
CA ASN A 23 -15.56 -10.37 -3.23
C ASN A 23 -16.36 -11.69 -3.18
N GLY A 24 -15.74 -12.77 -2.70
CA GLY A 24 -16.39 -14.08 -2.55
C GLY A 24 -17.53 -14.11 -1.55
N ARG A 25 -17.65 -13.10 -0.67
CA ARG A 25 -18.74 -12.92 0.28
C ARG A 25 -19.85 -12.00 -0.22
N GLY A 26 -19.74 -11.48 -1.46
CA GLY A 26 -20.70 -10.55 -2.05
C GLY A 26 -20.52 -9.09 -1.61
N GLU A 27 -19.45 -8.76 -0.90
CA GLU A 27 -19.14 -7.39 -0.46
C GLU A 27 -18.58 -6.57 -1.62
N SER A 28 -19.02 -5.33 -1.78
CA SER A 28 -18.58 -4.41 -2.84
C SER A 28 -17.29 -3.69 -2.52
N THR A 29 -16.88 -3.67 -1.24
CA THR A 29 -15.60 -3.14 -0.78
C THR A 29 -14.94 -4.13 0.17
N TRP A 30 -13.65 -4.28 0.08
CA TRP A 30 -12.83 -5.08 1.00
C TRP A 30 -11.37 -4.69 0.89
N LEU A 31 -10.61 -4.88 1.95
CA LEU A 31 -9.15 -4.74 1.91
C LEU A 31 -8.52 -6.07 1.49
N ASN A 32 -7.49 -6.03 0.68
CA ASN A 32 -6.82 -7.24 0.18
C ASN A 32 -5.30 -7.08 0.24
N TRP A 33 -4.66 -7.71 1.21
CA TRP A 33 -3.21 -7.63 1.44
C TRP A 33 -2.38 -8.47 0.48
N THR A 34 -2.98 -9.47 -0.17
CA THR A 34 -2.26 -10.41 -1.04
C THR A 34 -2.55 -10.15 -2.52
N GLN A 35 -1.76 -10.77 -3.39
CA GLN A 35 -2.02 -10.79 -4.84
C GLN A 35 -3.20 -11.70 -5.21
N TYR A 36 -3.71 -12.47 -4.25
CA TYR A 36 -4.82 -13.41 -4.45
C TYR A 36 -6.12 -12.80 -3.95
N ALA A 37 -7.16 -12.91 -4.75
CA ALA A 37 -8.47 -12.42 -4.37
C ALA A 37 -9.05 -13.24 -3.20
N ASP A 38 -9.65 -12.57 -2.22
CA ASP A 38 -10.31 -13.16 -1.04
C ASP A 38 -9.38 -14.04 -0.19
N HIS A 39 -8.09 -13.72 -0.18
CA HIS A 39 -7.08 -14.49 0.54
C HIS A 39 -6.25 -13.60 1.45
N GLY A 40 -5.96 -14.10 2.65
CA GLY A 40 -5.19 -13.39 3.68
C GLY A 40 -6.07 -12.71 4.74
N PRO A 41 -5.45 -11.95 5.64
CA PRO A 41 -6.16 -11.22 6.67
C PRO A 41 -6.97 -10.05 6.09
N ASP A 42 -7.87 -9.52 6.88
CA ASP A 42 -8.68 -8.35 6.58
C ASP A 42 -8.05 -7.05 7.14
N GLU A 43 -8.83 -5.98 7.24
CA GLU A 43 -8.42 -4.69 7.77
C GLU A 43 -8.10 -4.68 9.26
N THR A 44 -8.43 -5.72 10.00
CA THR A 44 -8.11 -5.84 11.45
C THR A 44 -6.62 -5.77 11.73
N VAL A 45 -5.77 -6.03 10.74
CA VAL A 45 -4.32 -5.78 10.77
C VAL A 45 -4.01 -4.33 11.17
N LEU A 46 -4.82 -3.37 10.75
CA LEU A 46 -4.67 -1.94 11.05
C LEU A 46 -5.21 -1.54 12.44
N GLY A 47 -5.98 -2.43 13.07
CA GLY A 47 -6.79 -2.11 14.24
C GLY A 47 -8.01 -1.27 13.87
N PRO A 48 -8.72 -0.68 14.85
CA PRO A 48 -9.88 0.17 14.60
C PRO A 48 -9.52 1.37 13.72
N VAL A 49 -10.25 1.58 12.62
CA VAL A 49 -9.98 2.65 11.65
C VAL A 49 -11.02 3.78 11.68
N ALA A 50 -12.15 3.58 12.33
CA ALA A 50 -13.20 4.60 12.46
C ALA A 50 -12.64 5.88 13.12
N GLY A 51 -12.87 7.02 12.47
CA GLY A 51 -12.37 8.32 12.92
C GLY A 51 -10.88 8.57 12.66
N ARG A 52 -10.13 7.60 12.10
CA ARG A 52 -8.70 7.74 11.79
C ARG A 52 -8.48 8.34 10.41
N LYS A 53 -7.36 9.03 10.29
CA LYS A 53 -6.87 9.57 9.01
C LYS A 53 -5.86 8.60 8.38
N VAL A 54 -6.14 8.19 7.16
CA VAL A 54 -5.41 7.13 6.44
C VAL A 54 -4.68 7.72 5.22
N LEU A 55 -3.44 7.29 5.01
CA LEU A 55 -2.69 7.52 3.77
C LEU A 55 -2.41 6.18 3.09
N GLU A 56 -2.81 6.03 1.83
CA GLU A 56 -2.43 4.88 1.01
C GLU A 56 -1.38 5.28 -0.03
N LEU A 57 -0.18 4.69 0.06
CA LEU A 57 0.95 4.93 -0.82
C LEU A 57 0.96 3.91 -1.98
N GLY A 58 0.65 4.37 -3.18
CA GLY A 58 0.41 3.52 -4.36
C GLY A 58 -1.01 2.95 -4.35
N SER A 59 -2.01 3.81 -4.24
CA SER A 59 -3.42 3.42 -4.03
C SER A 59 -4.08 2.74 -5.24
N GLY A 60 -3.46 2.78 -6.40
CA GLY A 60 -4.00 2.18 -7.61
C GLY A 60 -5.41 2.68 -7.92
N SER A 61 -6.37 1.76 -8.05
CA SER A 61 -7.79 2.07 -8.30
C SER A 61 -8.57 2.49 -7.05
N GLY A 62 -7.91 2.69 -5.91
CA GLY A 62 -8.49 3.24 -4.68
C GLY A 62 -9.38 2.30 -3.87
N ASP A 63 -9.45 1.03 -4.24
CA ASP A 63 -10.39 0.07 -3.66
C ASP A 63 -10.15 -0.18 -2.16
N ASN A 64 -8.88 -0.25 -1.72
CA ASN A 64 -8.56 -0.51 -0.31
C ASN A 64 -8.87 0.71 0.57
N LEU A 65 -8.47 1.92 0.12
CA LEU A 65 -8.80 3.15 0.85
C LEU A 65 -10.30 3.37 0.92
N ALA A 66 -11.03 3.16 -0.19
CA ALA A 66 -12.48 3.26 -0.22
C ALA A 66 -13.13 2.33 0.81
N HIS A 67 -12.63 1.09 0.94
CA HIS A 67 -13.10 0.16 1.98
C HIS A 67 -12.91 0.75 3.39
N LEU A 68 -11.72 1.24 3.73
CA LEU A 68 -11.47 1.83 5.05
C LEU A 68 -12.35 3.05 5.32
N VAL A 69 -12.65 3.85 4.29
CA VAL A 69 -13.58 4.98 4.40
C VAL A 69 -15.01 4.51 4.66
N THR A 70 -15.46 3.40 4.07
CA THR A 70 -16.79 2.82 4.42
C THR A 70 -16.87 2.33 5.87
N LEU A 71 -15.73 2.07 6.51
CA LEU A 71 -15.62 1.72 7.94
C LEU A 71 -15.46 2.94 8.85
N GLY A 72 -15.63 4.16 8.32
CA GLY A 72 -15.60 5.40 9.09
C GLY A 72 -14.24 6.10 9.17
N ALA A 73 -13.24 5.67 8.41
CA ALA A 73 -12.01 6.42 8.24
C ALA A 73 -12.21 7.64 7.31
N SER A 74 -11.25 8.55 7.31
CA SER A 74 -11.01 9.50 6.22
C SER A 74 -9.61 9.28 5.64
N GLY A 75 -9.36 9.66 4.39
CA GLY A 75 -8.01 9.43 3.88
C GLY A 75 -7.71 9.95 2.51
N VAL A 76 -6.41 9.90 2.22
CA VAL A 76 -5.81 10.28 0.94
C VAL A 76 -5.13 9.05 0.34
N GLY A 77 -5.45 8.75 -0.91
CA GLY A 77 -4.73 7.78 -1.72
C GLY A 77 -3.87 8.48 -2.76
N ILE A 78 -2.61 8.14 -2.85
CA ILE A 78 -1.73 8.67 -3.89
C ILE A 78 -1.24 7.55 -4.81
N ASP A 79 -1.13 7.86 -6.09
CA ASP A 79 -0.51 7.00 -7.08
C ASP A 79 0.26 7.85 -8.09
N VAL A 80 1.36 7.33 -8.60
CA VAL A 80 2.20 8.05 -9.56
C VAL A 80 1.59 8.05 -10.97
N ALA A 81 0.67 7.12 -11.25
CA ALA A 81 0.00 6.98 -12.53
C ALA A 81 -1.33 7.78 -12.58
N PRO A 82 -1.44 8.85 -13.40
CA PRO A 82 -2.66 9.65 -13.51
C PRO A 82 -3.91 8.84 -13.90
N SER A 83 -3.76 7.80 -14.70
CA SER A 83 -4.87 6.92 -15.07
C SER A 83 -5.46 6.19 -13.86
N ARG A 84 -4.66 5.88 -12.85
CA ARG A 84 -5.11 5.24 -11.60
C ARG A 84 -5.93 6.20 -10.77
N GLU A 85 -5.47 7.44 -10.59
CA GLU A 85 -6.24 8.48 -9.93
C GLU A 85 -7.59 8.69 -10.61
N ALA A 86 -7.61 8.79 -11.95
CA ALA A 86 -8.85 8.99 -12.71
C ALA A 86 -9.85 7.85 -12.48
N VAL A 87 -9.38 6.59 -12.46
CA VAL A 87 -10.22 5.42 -12.15
C VAL A 87 -10.72 5.49 -10.71
N ALA A 88 -9.84 5.76 -9.74
CA ALA A 88 -10.19 5.84 -8.32
C ALA A 88 -11.24 6.94 -8.06
N ARG A 89 -11.03 8.12 -8.60
CA ARG A 89 -11.98 9.25 -8.49
C ARG A 89 -13.33 8.93 -9.13
N LYS A 90 -13.32 8.32 -10.33
CA LYS A 90 -14.57 7.93 -11.00
C LYS A 90 -15.38 6.94 -10.18
N ARG A 91 -14.70 5.99 -9.53
CA ARG A 91 -15.34 4.90 -8.80
C ARG A 91 -15.72 5.29 -7.37
N TRP A 92 -14.88 6.01 -6.69
CA TRP A 92 -14.95 6.23 -5.24
C TRP A 92 -15.05 7.71 -4.82
N GLY A 93 -14.82 8.65 -5.73
CA GLY A 93 -14.79 10.08 -5.41
C GLY A 93 -16.09 10.66 -4.85
N GLY A 94 -17.19 9.90 -4.90
CA GLY A 94 -18.46 10.25 -4.24
C GLY A 94 -18.53 9.86 -2.76
N LEU A 95 -17.56 9.09 -2.24
CA LEU A 95 -17.55 8.75 -0.82
C LEU A 95 -17.06 9.95 0.01
N PRO A 96 -17.81 10.38 1.03
CA PRO A 96 -17.34 11.44 1.93
C PRO A 96 -16.06 11.02 2.66
N GLY A 97 -15.07 11.92 2.68
CA GLY A 97 -13.82 11.70 3.42
C GLY A 97 -12.73 10.97 2.64
N VAL A 98 -12.93 10.63 1.35
CA VAL A 98 -11.89 10.08 0.49
C VAL A 98 -11.35 11.12 -0.48
N GLU A 99 -10.05 11.12 -0.69
CA GLU A 99 -9.38 11.91 -1.72
C GLU A 99 -8.35 11.04 -2.45
N PHE A 100 -8.21 11.26 -3.78
CA PHE A 100 -7.17 10.63 -4.59
C PHE A 100 -6.36 11.71 -5.31
N ARG A 101 -5.02 11.55 -5.31
CA ARG A 101 -4.08 12.49 -5.93
C ARG A 101 -3.05 11.76 -6.78
N THR A 102 -2.73 12.30 -7.93
CA THR A 102 -1.53 11.87 -8.68
C THR A 102 -0.30 12.49 -8.01
N ALA A 103 0.53 11.67 -7.41
CA ALA A 103 1.76 12.11 -6.76
C ALA A 103 2.78 10.97 -6.64
N GLU A 104 4.05 11.33 -6.66
CA GLU A 104 5.15 10.47 -6.25
C GLU A 104 5.23 10.50 -4.72
N ALA A 105 5.52 9.35 -4.09
CA ALA A 105 5.40 9.17 -2.63
C ALA A 105 6.33 10.10 -1.83
N VAL A 106 7.59 10.23 -2.24
CA VAL A 106 8.58 11.08 -1.56
C VAL A 106 8.16 12.54 -1.67
N ALA A 107 7.86 13.01 -2.88
CA ALA A 107 7.47 14.39 -3.13
C ALA A 107 6.17 14.77 -2.38
N PHE A 108 5.20 13.85 -2.31
CA PHE A 108 3.99 14.05 -1.53
C PHE A 108 4.29 14.21 -0.04
N LEU A 109 5.07 13.31 0.54
CA LEU A 109 5.39 13.32 1.98
C LEU A 109 6.25 14.53 2.38
N GLU A 110 7.16 14.98 1.52
CA GLU A 110 7.93 16.21 1.74
C GLU A 110 7.04 17.44 1.78
N GLY A 111 6.05 17.54 0.88
CA GLY A 111 5.11 18.65 0.79
C GLY A 111 3.93 18.59 1.75
N ALA A 112 3.63 17.43 2.35
CA ALA A 112 2.49 17.26 3.25
C ALA A 112 2.73 17.99 4.58
N THR A 113 1.67 18.59 5.11
CA THR A 113 1.66 19.20 6.46
C THR A 113 0.77 18.43 7.43
N GLU A 114 0.01 17.49 6.92
CA GLU A 114 -0.94 16.67 7.67
C GLU A 114 -0.24 15.47 8.32
N GLU A 115 -0.79 15.02 9.43
CA GLU A 115 -0.41 13.75 10.06
C GLU A 115 -1.46 12.68 9.76
N PHE A 116 -1.02 11.43 9.76
CA PHE A 116 -1.84 10.26 9.49
C PHE A 116 -1.75 9.27 10.65
N ASP A 117 -2.89 8.71 11.02
CA ASP A 117 -2.97 7.67 12.05
C ASP A 117 -2.65 6.28 11.49
N VAL A 118 -2.86 6.11 10.18
CA VAL A 118 -2.58 4.87 9.46
C VAL A 118 -1.91 5.21 8.13
N VAL A 119 -0.79 4.57 7.85
CA VAL A 119 -0.17 4.58 6.52
C VAL A 119 -0.14 3.15 6.00
N LEU A 120 -0.66 2.92 4.79
CA LEU A 120 -0.61 1.60 4.17
C LEU A 120 -0.06 1.64 2.75
N SER A 121 0.49 0.51 2.30
CA SER A 121 0.99 0.33 0.94
C SER A 121 0.91 -1.14 0.54
N ILE A 122 -0.01 -1.48 -0.34
CA ILE A 122 -0.26 -2.87 -0.75
C ILE A 122 0.30 -3.07 -2.16
N PHE A 123 1.41 -3.79 -2.29
CA PHE A 123 2.18 -3.91 -3.54
C PHE A 123 2.46 -2.55 -4.19
N GLY A 124 2.52 -1.51 -3.35
CA GLY A 124 2.59 -0.11 -3.74
C GLY A 124 3.96 0.52 -3.51
N ALA A 125 3.98 1.85 -3.28
CA ALA A 125 5.18 2.66 -3.30
C ALA A 125 6.27 2.22 -2.31
N VAL A 126 5.92 1.63 -1.16
CA VAL A 126 6.92 1.15 -0.18
C VAL A 126 7.85 0.09 -0.77
N TRP A 127 7.36 -0.76 -1.66
CA TRP A 127 8.19 -1.78 -2.30
C TRP A 127 9.11 -1.23 -3.39
N PHE A 128 8.77 -0.06 -3.97
CA PHE A 128 9.44 0.51 -5.14
C PHE A 128 10.21 1.80 -4.83
N THR A 129 10.28 2.21 -3.58
CA THR A 129 11.02 3.38 -3.11
C THR A 129 12.05 2.96 -2.06
N ALA A 130 13.26 3.48 -2.14
CA ALA A 130 14.33 3.16 -1.20
C ALA A 130 13.89 3.41 0.25
N PRO A 131 13.94 2.41 1.14
CA PRO A 131 13.44 2.54 2.51
C PRO A 131 14.12 3.67 3.29
N ASP A 132 15.43 3.86 3.14
CA ASP A 132 16.17 4.92 3.81
C ASP A 132 15.74 6.33 3.38
N THR A 133 15.13 6.47 2.21
CA THR A 133 14.52 7.73 1.75
C THR A 133 13.06 7.85 2.22
N LEU A 134 12.30 6.78 2.10
CA LEU A 134 10.85 6.82 2.33
C LEU A 134 10.47 6.76 3.82
N MET A 135 11.10 5.87 4.60
CA MET A 135 10.68 5.61 5.98
C MET A 135 10.81 6.81 6.92
N PRO A 136 11.87 7.64 6.87
CA PRO A 136 11.93 8.88 7.64
C PRO A 136 10.76 9.83 7.35
N LEU A 137 10.38 9.96 6.08
CA LEU A 137 9.27 10.82 5.65
C LEU A 137 7.92 10.26 6.13
N VAL A 138 7.71 8.95 5.96
CA VAL A 138 6.51 8.28 6.49
C VAL A 138 6.43 8.49 8.00
N ARG A 139 7.52 8.20 8.75
CA ARG A 139 7.53 8.39 10.20
C ARG A 139 7.24 9.83 10.60
N GLY A 140 7.81 10.80 9.88
CA GLY A 140 7.61 12.24 10.13
C GLY A 140 6.19 12.74 9.83
N ARG A 141 5.35 11.94 9.19
CA ARG A 141 3.94 12.25 8.87
C ARG A 141 2.95 11.34 9.59
N MET A 142 3.42 10.57 10.56
CA MET A 142 2.55 9.71 11.36
C MET A 142 2.37 10.25 12.77
N SER A 143 1.14 10.21 13.23
CA SER A 143 0.80 10.43 14.65
C SER A 143 1.53 9.40 15.53
N LEU A 144 1.87 9.80 16.76
CA LEU A 144 2.46 8.88 17.73
C LEU A 144 1.54 7.68 17.96
N GLY A 145 2.09 6.47 17.91
CA GLY A 145 1.31 5.23 18.00
C GLY A 145 0.52 4.89 16.72
N GLY A 146 0.66 5.69 15.67
CA GLY A 146 0.06 5.40 14.36
C GLY A 146 0.55 4.08 13.77
N VAL A 147 -0.23 3.46 12.90
CA VAL A 147 0.07 2.15 12.30
C VAL A 147 0.58 2.30 10.89
N LEU A 148 1.78 1.80 10.63
CA LEU A 148 2.29 1.52 9.29
C LEU A 148 2.02 0.05 8.96
N ALA A 149 1.39 -0.25 7.82
CA ALA A 149 1.27 -1.61 7.32
C ALA A 149 1.45 -1.67 5.80
N PHE A 150 2.22 -2.63 5.32
CA PHE A 150 2.44 -2.81 3.90
C PHE A 150 2.67 -4.27 3.54
N SER A 151 2.44 -4.59 2.27
CA SER A 151 2.65 -5.95 1.78
C SER A 151 3.30 -5.96 0.40
N HIS A 152 4.08 -7.01 0.16
CA HIS A 152 4.72 -7.30 -1.11
C HIS A 152 5.12 -8.79 -1.18
N LEU A 153 5.71 -9.23 -2.30
CA LEU A 153 6.22 -10.58 -2.42
C LEU A 153 7.48 -10.76 -1.54
N PRO A 154 7.68 -11.95 -0.97
CA PRO A 154 8.94 -12.29 -0.30
C PRO A 154 10.14 -12.18 -1.24
N PRO A 155 11.36 -11.91 -0.73
CA PRO A 155 12.58 -11.93 -1.52
C PRO A 155 12.76 -13.24 -2.28
N GLY A 156 13.28 -13.17 -3.50
CA GLY A 156 13.51 -14.35 -4.35
C GLY A 156 12.25 -14.93 -5.01
N SER A 157 11.09 -14.34 -4.83
CA SER A 157 9.87 -14.75 -5.53
C SER A 157 10.02 -14.52 -7.03
N GLN A 158 9.81 -15.60 -7.83
CA GLN A 158 9.98 -15.57 -9.29
C GLN A 158 8.77 -15.01 -10.05
N GLU A 159 7.65 -14.75 -9.41
CA GLU A 159 6.47 -14.13 -10.04
C GLU A 159 6.71 -12.66 -10.38
N LEU A 160 7.70 -12.45 -11.22
CA LEU A 160 8.15 -11.14 -11.62
C LEU A 160 7.69 -10.81 -13.02
N GLN A 161 6.90 -9.77 -13.12
CA GLN A 161 6.69 -9.17 -14.42
C GLN A 161 8.01 -8.63 -14.98
N PRO A 162 8.39 -9.02 -16.20
CA PRO A 162 9.60 -8.49 -16.83
C PRO A 162 9.58 -6.95 -16.81
N GLY A 163 10.69 -6.32 -16.44
CA GLY A 163 10.85 -4.87 -16.43
C GLY A 163 10.72 -4.16 -15.08
N LYS A 164 10.32 -4.84 -14.01
CA LYS A 164 10.20 -4.26 -12.66
C LYS A 164 11.30 -4.68 -11.67
N ALA A 165 12.10 -5.68 -12.00
CA ALA A 165 13.08 -6.27 -11.09
C ALA A 165 14.12 -5.28 -10.54
N GLY A 166 14.53 -4.29 -11.31
CA GLY A 166 15.51 -3.28 -10.89
C GLY A 166 14.95 -2.12 -10.05
N MET A 167 13.63 -2.08 -9.84
CA MET A 167 12.94 -0.99 -9.11
C MET A 167 12.43 -1.42 -7.73
N ARG A 168 12.62 -2.68 -7.32
CA ARG A 168 12.11 -3.21 -6.05
C ARG A 168 13.17 -3.23 -4.99
N HIS A 169 12.74 -2.98 -3.77
CA HIS A 169 13.55 -3.10 -2.57
C HIS A 169 13.13 -4.37 -1.83
N ASP A 170 13.72 -5.50 -2.22
CA ASP A 170 13.45 -6.80 -1.64
C ASP A 170 14.31 -6.97 -0.37
N HIS A 171 13.68 -6.99 0.79
CA HIS A 171 14.31 -7.21 2.08
C HIS A 171 13.74 -8.45 2.75
N THR A 172 14.57 -9.16 3.48
CA THR A 172 14.16 -10.27 4.35
C THR A 172 13.33 -9.75 5.54
N PRO A 173 12.59 -10.62 6.24
CA PRO A 173 11.88 -10.24 7.47
C PRO A 173 12.76 -9.54 8.50
N ASP A 174 14.00 -9.97 8.69
CA ASP A 174 14.90 -9.39 9.69
C ASP A 174 15.49 -8.06 9.25
N GLU A 175 15.75 -7.88 7.95
CA GLU A 175 16.15 -6.60 7.38
C GLU A 175 15.02 -5.56 7.52
N TRP A 176 13.77 -5.94 7.23
CA TRP A 176 12.63 -5.03 7.46
C TRP A 176 12.47 -4.65 8.93
N ARG A 177 12.63 -5.60 9.87
CA ARG A 177 12.60 -5.26 11.30
C ARG A 177 13.68 -4.26 11.67
N SER A 178 14.91 -4.50 11.23
CA SER A 178 16.04 -3.63 11.52
C SER A 178 15.87 -2.23 10.93
N LEU A 179 15.46 -2.15 9.67
CA LEU A 179 15.19 -0.88 8.97
C LEU A 179 14.10 -0.07 9.69
N LEU A 180 12.97 -0.67 9.99
CA LEU A 180 11.86 0.04 10.62
C LEU A 180 12.20 0.51 12.03
N VAL A 181 12.87 -0.32 12.83
CA VAL A 181 13.35 0.10 14.16
C VAL A 181 14.35 1.26 14.03
N GLY A 182 15.28 1.19 13.08
CA GLY A 182 16.24 2.26 12.81
C GLY A 182 15.61 3.59 12.39
N HIS A 183 14.41 3.55 11.82
CA HIS A 183 13.65 4.73 11.41
C HIS A 183 12.54 5.16 12.39
N GLY A 184 12.59 4.69 13.66
CA GLY A 184 11.69 5.16 14.72
C GLY A 184 10.32 4.46 14.72
N PHE A 185 10.26 3.21 14.27
CA PHE A 185 9.09 2.36 14.43
C PHE A 185 9.33 1.32 15.53
N SER A 186 8.26 0.91 16.18
CA SER A 186 8.22 -0.12 17.22
C SER A 186 7.16 -1.19 16.89
N ASP A 187 7.05 -2.24 17.70
CA ASP A 187 6.10 -3.35 17.52
C ASP A 187 6.10 -3.90 16.09
N VAL A 188 7.32 -4.08 15.51
CA VAL A 188 7.47 -4.51 14.12
C VAL A 188 7.16 -6.00 14.02
N ARG A 189 6.10 -6.32 13.30
CA ARG A 189 5.65 -7.70 13.02
C ARG A 189 5.76 -7.96 11.52
N VAL A 190 6.40 -9.05 11.17
CA VAL A 190 6.50 -9.54 9.78
C VAL A 190 5.87 -10.91 9.72
N SER A 191 4.86 -11.06 8.89
CA SER A 191 4.13 -12.31 8.66
C SER A 191 4.29 -12.74 7.22
N LEU A 192 4.52 -14.03 7.02
CA LEU A 192 4.45 -14.65 5.70
C LEU A 192 3.08 -15.31 5.57
N ILE A 193 2.31 -14.86 4.60
CA ILE A 193 1.00 -15.43 4.27
C ILE A 193 1.24 -16.44 3.16
N ASP A 194 0.97 -17.70 3.45
CA ASP A 194 1.10 -18.76 2.46
C ASP A 194 0.17 -18.52 1.27
N PRO A 195 0.57 -18.93 0.07
CA PRO A 195 -0.32 -18.81 -1.10
C PRO A 195 -1.48 -19.83 -1.01
N PRO A 196 -2.60 -19.57 -1.69
CA PRO A 196 -3.70 -20.55 -1.74
C PRO A 196 -3.32 -21.86 -2.48
N GLU A 197 -2.29 -21.80 -3.34
CA GLU A 197 -1.77 -22.93 -4.10
C GLU A 197 -0.27 -23.09 -3.86
N ALA A 198 0.19 -24.29 -3.53
CA ALA A 198 1.56 -24.59 -3.09
C ALA A 198 2.68 -24.22 -4.10
N LYS A 199 2.35 -23.94 -5.36
CA LYS A 199 3.32 -23.60 -6.41
C LYS A 199 3.41 -22.11 -6.72
N THR A 200 2.68 -21.28 -6.00
CA THR A 200 2.65 -19.83 -6.19
C THR A 200 3.37 -19.11 -5.04
N ALA A 201 3.73 -17.86 -5.24
CA ALA A 201 4.43 -17.09 -4.22
C ALA A 201 3.49 -16.65 -3.10
N GLY A 202 3.93 -16.75 -1.85
CA GLY A 202 3.25 -16.15 -0.71
C GLY A 202 3.30 -14.63 -0.71
N THR A 203 2.79 -14.01 0.34
CA THR A 203 2.86 -12.57 0.56
C THR A 203 3.54 -12.28 1.88
N MET A 204 4.48 -11.36 1.89
CA MET A 204 5.03 -10.79 3.11
C MET A 204 4.20 -9.58 3.53
N LEU A 205 3.65 -9.63 4.73
CA LEU A 205 2.89 -8.55 5.35
C LEU A 205 3.66 -8.02 6.55
N ILE A 206 3.92 -6.74 6.54
CA ILE A 206 4.66 -6.02 7.58
C ILE A 206 3.72 -5.03 8.26
N ARG A 207 3.75 -4.99 9.59
CA ARG A 207 3.06 -4.02 10.43
C ARG A 207 4.01 -3.47 11.48
N ALA A 208 3.96 -2.16 11.70
CA ALA A 208 4.74 -1.47 12.73
C ALA A 208 3.93 -0.32 13.34
N GLN A 209 4.40 0.21 14.48
CA GLN A 209 3.85 1.42 15.10
C GLN A 209 4.86 2.55 15.07
N ALA A 210 4.41 3.77 14.83
CA ALA A 210 5.21 4.97 14.99
C ALA A 210 5.53 5.18 16.48
N ALA A 211 6.83 5.13 16.83
CA ALA A 211 7.30 5.28 18.22
C ALA A 211 7.52 6.74 18.60
#